data_a15e515fae2d8d109e6fa6c13b677df3
#
_entry.id   a15e515fae2d8d109e6fa6c13b677df3
#
_cell.length_a   1.000
_cell.length_b   1.000
_cell.length_c   1.000
_cell.angle_alpha   90.00
_cell.angle_beta   90.00
_cell.angle_gamma   90.00
#
_symmetry.space_group_name_H-M   'P 1'
#
loop_
_entity.id
_entity.type
_entity.pdbx_description
1 polymer ?
#
loop_
_entity_poly.entity_id
_entity_poly.type
_entity_poly.pdbx_seq_one_letter_code
_entity_poly.pdbx_strand_id
1 'polypeptide(L)'
;MDQKTLGAYDGAAAAFAKEWHEQPPPTDLQSAVLQYFKPGRTADIGCGSGRDASWLNDHSFPAVGFDASPGLLAEARRRYPQIRFVQSSLPELEGIADSSFVNVLCETVIMHLQTEGIAPSVRKLLAILEPGGTLYLTWRVTEGSDLRDAHGRLYSAFDSSIVFRALSGANIIVDEQVTSASSGKMIHRVIARKSDKK
;
A
#
# COMPACT_ATOMS: atom_id res chain seq x y z
N MET A 1 -12.41 3.76 0.40
CA MET A 1 -11.88 4.02 -0.97
C MET A 1 -12.80 4.98 -1.70
N ASP A 2 -12.25 5.95 -2.46
CA ASP A 2 -13.03 6.83 -3.35
C ASP A 2 -13.67 6.03 -4.48
N GLN A 3 -15.01 6.15 -4.66
CA GLN A 3 -15.76 5.31 -5.60
C GLN A 3 -15.41 5.58 -7.07
N LYS A 4 -15.08 6.83 -7.42
CA LYS A 4 -14.66 7.16 -8.79
C LYS A 4 -13.28 6.57 -9.09
N THR A 5 -12.36 6.62 -8.13
CA THR A 5 -11.05 5.97 -8.24
C THR A 5 -11.18 4.47 -8.40
N LEU A 6 -12.04 3.82 -7.59
CA LEU A 6 -12.30 2.38 -7.72
C LEU A 6 -12.87 2.04 -9.11
N GLY A 7 -13.87 2.80 -9.58
CA GLY A 7 -14.43 2.61 -10.91
C GLY A 7 -13.41 2.81 -12.05
N ALA A 8 -12.48 3.76 -11.90
CA ALA A 8 -11.40 3.97 -12.86
C ALA A 8 -10.45 2.77 -12.95
N TYR A 9 -10.05 2.22 -11.79
CA TYR A 9 -9.21 1.02 -11.76
C TYR A 9 -9.93 -0.23 -12.31
N ASP A 10 -11.17 -0.44 -11.94
CA ASP A 10 -11.97 -1.56 -12.45
C ASP A 10 -12.19 -1.49 -13.95
N GLY A 11 -12.60 -0.33 -14.46
CA GLY A 11 -12.90 -0.13 -15.87
C GLY A 11 -11.69 -0.27 -16.81
N ALA A 12 -10.48 -0.09 -16.31
CA ALA A 12 -9.24 -0.14 -17.08
C ALA A 12 -8.19 -1.10 -16.48
N ALA A 13 -8.60 -2.11 -15.71
CA ALA A 13 -7.72 -2.98 -14.94
C ALA A 13 -6.61 -3.63 -15.78
N ALA A 14 -6.95 -4.16 -16.96
CA ALA A 14 -5.95 -4.78 -17.85
C ALA A 14 -4.92 -3.77 -18.38
N ALA A 15 -5.34 -2.52 -18.67
CA ALA A 15 -4.45 -1.47 -19.14
C ALA A 15 -3.49 -1.03 -18.02
N PHE A 16 -4.00 -0.78 -16.81
CA PHE A 16 -3.17 -0.46 -15.64
C PHE A 16 -2.20 -1.60 -15.30
N ALA A 17 -2.68 -2.85 -15.32
CA ALA A 17 -1.83 -4.01 -15.06
C ALA A 17 -0.68 -4.11 -16.07
N LYS A 18 -0.95 -3.86 -17.35
CA LYS A 18 0.07 -3.83 -18.40
C LYS A 18 1.08 -2.70 -18.15
N GLU A 19 0.58 -1.47 -17.97
CA GLU A 19 1.43 -0.28 -17.73
C GLU A 19 2.39 -0.51 -16.56
N TRP A 20 1.89 -0.99 -15.40
CA TRP A 20 2.73 -1.19 -14.23
C TRP A 20 3.78 -2.29 -14.39
N HIS A 21 3.51 -3.31 -15.22
CA HIS A 21 4.51 -4.34 -15.53
C HIS A 21 5.57 -3.89 -16.53
N GLU A 22 5.26 -2.87 -17.35
CA GLU A 22 6.19 -2.27 -18.30
C GLU A 22 7.04 -1.16 -17.64
N GLN A 23 6.67 -0.67 -16.46
CA GLN A 23 7.48 0.28 -15.70
C GLN A 23 8.79 -0.35 -15.23
N PRO A 24 9.85 0.46 -15.03
CA PRO A 24 11.07 0.00 -14.38
C PRO A 24 10.78 -0.69 -13.02
N PRO A 25 11.63 -1.64 -12.60
CA PRO A 25 11.50 -2.24 -11.28
C PRO A 25 11.53 -1.17 -10.17
N PRO A 26 10.71 -1.28 -9.12
CA PRO A 26 10.71 -0.35 -7.98
C PRO A 26 11.90 -0.63 -7.04
N THR A 27 13.12 -0.42 -7.53
CA THR A 27 14.35 -0.79 -6.81
C THR A 27 14.52 -0.08 -5.48
N ASP A 28 13.97 1.12 -5.35
CA ASP A 28 13.94 1.89 -4.10
C ASP A 28 13.03 1.25 -3.04
N LEU A 29 11.84 0.76 -3.44
CA LEU A 29 10.95 -0.02 -2.59
C LEU A 29 11.59 -1.36 -2.21
N GLN A 30 12.12 -2.09 -3.20
CA GLN A 30 12.74 -3.40 -2.99
C GLN A 30 13.91 -3.31 -2.01
N SER A 31 14.77 -2.31 -2.16
CA SER A 31 15.90 -2.06 -1.23
C SER A 31 15.41 -1.76 0.19
N ALA A 32 14.38 -0.93 0.33
CA ALA A 32 13.81 -0.62 1.64
C ALA A 32 13.17 -1.85 2.29
N VAL A 33 12.44 -2.67 1.52
CA VAL A 33 11.86 -3.93 2.03
C VAL A 33 12.96 -4.87 2.51
N LEU A 34 14.00 -5.10 1.72
CA LEU A 34 15.12 -5.97 2.12
C LEU A 34 15.84 -5.48 3.37
N GLN A 35 15.91 -4.17 3.57
CA GLN A 35 16.58 -3.57 4.72
C GLN A 35 15.75 -3.62 6.00
N TYR A 36 14.43 -3.42 5.91
CA TYR A 36 13.59 -3.14 7.08
C TYR A 36 12.58 -4.23 7.43
N PHE A 37 12.14 -5.04 6.46
CA PHE A 37 11.21 -6.14 6.71
C PHE A 37 11.92 -7.31 7.40
N LYS A 38 11.14 -8.01 8.21
CA LYS A 38 11.57 -9.28 8.80
C LYS A 38 11.02 -10.43 7.94
N PRO A 39 11.75 -11.55 7.78
CA PRO A 39 11.16 -12.74 7.17
C PRO A 39 9.86 -13.12 7.87
N GLY A 40 8.76 -13.29 7.11
CA GLY A 40 7.46 -13.63 7.68
C GLY A 40 6.29 -13.15 6.84
N ARG A 41 5.09 -13.49 7.32
CA ARG A 41 3.83 -13.17 6.62
C ARG A 41 3.69 -11.68 6.37
N THR A 42 3.44 -11.33 5.12
CA THR A 42 3.33 -9.94 4.67
C THR A 42 1.94 -9.68 4.07
N ALA A 43 1.33 -8.56 4.43
CA ALA A 43 0.15 -8.04 3.73
C ALA A 43 0.60 -6.99 2.71
N ASP A 44 0.23 -7.17 1.46
CA ASP A 44 0.37 -6.16 0.40
C ASP A 44 -1.00 -5.49 0.22
N ILE A 45 -1.16 -4.29 0.78
CA ILE A 45 -2.42 -3.55 0.81
C ILE A 45 -2.48 -2.57 -0.35
N GLY A 46 -3.48 -2.72 -1.22
CA GLY A 46 -3.55 -2.07 -2.52
C GLY A 46 -2.62 -2.72 -3.53
N CYS A 47 -2.60 -4.05 -3.54
CA CYS A 47 -1.65 -4.85 -4.33
C CYS A 47 -1.82 -4.71 -5.84
N GLY A 48 -2.91 -4.11 -6.30
CA GLY A 48 -3.20 -3.94 -7.72
C GLY A 48 -3.16 -5.26 -8.47
N SER A 49 -2.36 -5.32 -9.53
CA SER A 49 -2.16 -6.53 -10.36
C SER A 49 -1.12 -7.52 -9.81
N GLY A 50 -0.69 -7.37 -8.56
CA GLY A 50 0.12 -8.34 -7.82
C GLY A 50 1.62 -8.30 -8.07
N ARG A 51 2.16 -7.26 -8.72
CA ARG A 51 3.59 -7.15 -9.03
C ARG A 51 4.47 -7.23 -7.78
N ASP A 52 4.15 -6.42 -6.78
CA ASP A 52 4.95 -6.33 -5.57
C ASP A 52 4.71 -7.54 -4.65
N ALA A 53 3.46 -8.06 -4.59
CA ALA A 53 3.16 -9.33 -3.91
C ALA A 53 3.98 -10.50 -4.48
N SER A 54 4.17 -10.57 -5.81
CA SER A 54 5.00 -11.60 -6.44
C SER A 54 6.46 -11.46 -6.01
N TRP A 55 7.01 -10.26 -6.11
CA TRP A 55 8.39 -10.01 -5.72
C TRP A 55 8.64 -10.35 -4.23
N LEU A 56 7.69 -10.00 -3.34
CA LEU A 56 7.76 -10.33 -1.92
C LEU A 56 7.84 -11.85 -1.69
N ASN A 57 6.99 -12.63 -2.35
CA ASN A 57 7.00 -14.09 -2.23
C ASN A 57 8.33 -14.70 -2.69
N ASP A 58 8.95 -14.15 -3.73
CA ASP A 58 10.24 -14.61 -4.25
C ASP A 58 11.43 -14.27 -3.31
N HIS A 59 11.21 -13.37 -2.32
CA HIS A 59 12.26 -12.86 -1.43
C HIS A 59 12.04 -13.18 0.06
N SER A 60 11.40 -14.30 0.37
CA SER A 60 11.16 -14.78 1.75
C SER A 60 10.20 -13.93 2.59
N PHE A 61 9.32 -13.18 1.92
CA PHE A 61 8.21 -12.44 2.53
C PHE A 61 6.87 -12.99 2.03
N PRO A 62 6.41 -14.17 2.54
CA PRO A 62 5.18 -14.79 2.06
C PRO A 62 4.02 -13.79 2.11
N ALA A 63 3.58 -13.31 0.96
CA ALA A 63 2.61 -12.22 0.86
C ALA A 63 1.21 -12.70 0.47
N VAL A 64 0.22 -12.05 1.06
CA VAL A 64 -1.18 -12.06 0.60
C VAL A 64 -1.48 -10.66 0.08
N GLY A 65 -1.96 -10.58 -1.16
CA GLY A 65 -2.37 -9.31 -1.75
C GLY A 65 -3.83 -8.97 -1.44
N PHE A 66 -4.07 -7.72 -1.10
CA PHE A 66 -5.41 -7.17 -0.83
C PHE A 66 -5.64 -5.95 -1.70
N ASP A 67 -6.75 -5.90 -2.41
CA ASP A 67 -7.14 -4.73 -3.21
C ASP A 67 -8.65 -4.53 -3.19
N ALA A 68 -9.09 -3.30 -3.40
CA ALA A 68 -10.51 -2.96 -3.49
C ALA A 68 -11.10 -3.33 -4.86
N SER A 69 -10.28 -3.32 -5.92
CA SER A 69 -10.71 -3.53 -7.31
C SER A 69 -10.78 -5.02 -7.67
N PRO A 70 -11.97 -5.58 -7.90
CA PRO A 70 -12.09 -6.95 -8.39
C PRO A 70 -11.44 -7.16 -9.76
N GLY A 71 -11.41 -6.13 -10.62
CA GLY A 71 -10.76 -6.19 -11.92
C GLY A 71 -9.24 -6.34 -11.82
N LEU A 72 -8.59 -5.53 -10.96
CA LEU A 72 -7.15 -5.67 -10.70
C LEU A 72 -6.80 -7.01 -10.06
N LEU A 73 -7.64 -7.49 -9.13
CA LEU A 73 -7.45 -8.81 -8.51
C LEU A 73 -7.61 -9.96 -9.52
N ALA A 74 -8.49 -9.82 -10.52
CA ALA A 74 -8.58 -10.80 -11.60
C ALA A 74 -7.29 -10.86 -12.41
N GLU A 75 -6.69 -9.70 -12.73
CA GLU A 75 -5.37 -9.63 -13.39
C GLU A 75 -4.27 -10.22 -12.52
N ALA A 76 -4.27 -9.95 -11.21
CA ALA A 76 -3.30 -10.51 -10.26
C ALA A 76 -3.37 -12.04 -10.21
N ARG A 77 -4.58 -12.61 -10.07
CA ARG A 77 -4.79 -14.07 -10.05
C ARG A 77 -4.40 -14.74 -11.35
N ARG A 78 -4.65 -14.09 -12.48
CA ARG A 78 -4.26 -14.60 -13.80
C ARG A 78 -2.74 -14.66 -13.97
N ARG A 79 -2.02 -13.66 -13.46
CA ARG A 79 -0.55 -13.55 -13.57
C ARG A 79 0.19 -14.43 -12.57
N TYR A 80 -0.35 -14.51 -11.34
CA TYR A 80 0.30 -15.16 -10.19
C TYR A 80 -0.68 -16.11 -9.48
N PRO A 81 -1.10 -17.21 -10.15
CA PRO A 81 -2.12 -18.12 -9.63
C PRO A 81 -1.72 -18.82 -8.32
N GLN A 82 -0.44 -18.85 -7.98
CA GLN A 82 0.10 -19.43 -6.74
C GLN A 82 -0.03 -18.49 -5.54
N ILE A 83 -0.33 -17.19 -5.76
CA ILE A 83 -0.42 -16.20 -4.68
C ILE A 83 -1.89 -15.98 -4.31
N ARG A 84 -2.15 -15.84 -3.01
CA ARG A 84 -3.49 -15.53 -2.51
C ARG A 84 -3.78 -14.04 -2.67
N PHE A 85 -4.88 -13.73 -3.37
CA PHE A 85 -5.41 -12.38 -3.53
C PHE A 85 -6.84 -12.30 -3.01
N VAL A 86 -7.12 -11.30 -2.17
CA VAL A 86 -8.39 -11.13 -1.46
C VAL A 86 -8.93 -9.72 -1.69
N GLN A 87 -10.21 -9.62 -1.98
CA GLN A 87 -10.86 -8.31 -2.06
C GLN A 87 -11.05 -7.74 -0.66
N SER A 88 -10.47 -6.58 -0.42
CA SER A 88 -10.63 -5.80 0.82
C SER A 88 -10.19 -4.37 0.59
N SER A 89 -10.75 -3.42 1.31
CA SER A 89 -10.47 -2.00 1.12
C SER A 89 -10.19 -1.28 2.43
N LEU A 90 -9.33 -0.27 2.37
CA LEU A 90 -9.18 0.73 3.42
C LEU A 90 -10.44 1.61 3.49
N PRO A 91 -10.81 2.07 4.69
CA PRO A 91 -10.09 1.92 5.96
C PRO A 91 -10.37 0.62 6.74
N GLU A 92 -11.40 -0.14 6.41
CA GLU A 92 -11.92 -1.24 7.23
C GLU A 92 -11.03 -2.48 7.19
N LEU A 93 -10.51 -2.86 6.01
CA LEU A 93 -9.80 -4.11 5.75
C LEU A 93 -10.56 -5.31 6.32
N GLU A 94 -11.84 -5.43 5.92
CA GLU A 94 -12.71 -6.50 6.40
C GLU A 94 -12.10 -7.89 6.20
N GLY A 95 -12.30 -8.76 7.18
CA GLY A 95 -11.77 -10.13 7.15
C GLY A 95 -10.29 -10.25 7.50
N ILE A 96 -9.59 -9.15 7.81
CA ILE A 96 -8.20 -9.17 8.27
C ILE A 96 -8.17 -8.96 9.79
N ALA A 97 -7.72 -10.00 10.50
CA ALA A 97 -7.59 -9.95 11.96
C ALA A 97 -6.43 -9.04 12.37
N ASP A 98 -6.56 -8.42 13.53
CA ASP A 98 -5.48 -7.67 14.14
C ASP A 98 -4.31 -8.60 14.50
N SER A 99 -3.08 -8.07 14.48
CA SER A 99 -1.85 -8.81 14.79
C SER A 99 -1.69 -10.11 13.99
N SER A 100 -1.94 -10.06 12.68
CA SER A 100 -1.89 -11.23 11.78
C SER A 100 -0.75 -11.22 10.77
N PHE A 101 0.03 -10.13 10.70
CA PHE A 101 1.13 -9.98 9.77
C PHE A 101 2.39 -9.44 10.44
N VAL A 102 3.54 -9.99 10.06
CA VAL A 102 4.86 -9.49 10.47
C VAL A 102 5.20 -8.20 9.74
N ASN A 103 4.79 -8.07 8.47
CA ASN A 103 5.00 -6.89 7.68
C ASN A 103 3.72 -6.45 6.97
N VAL A 104 3.59 -5.15 6.75
CA VAL A 104 2.55 -4.54 5.91
C VAL A 104 3.23 -3.62 4.90
N LEU A 105 2.99 -3.89 3.62
CA LEU A 105 3.32 -3.01 2.50
C LEU A 105 2.04 -2.26 2.10
N CYS A 106 2.10 -0.94 1.99
CA CYS A 106 1.01 -0.10 1.46
C CYS A 106 1.63 1.00 0.58
N GLU A 107 1.82 0.68 -0.69
CA GLU A 107 2.51 1.54 -1.66
C GLU A 107 1.51 2.39 -2.44
N THR A 108 1.55 3.71 -2.24
CA THR A 108 0.78 4.70 -3.00
C THR A 108 -0.74 4.45 -3.07
N VAL A 109 -1.34 4.11 -1.92
CA VAL A 109 -2.79 3.80 -1.80
C VAL A 109 -3.56 4.88 -1.08
N ILE A 110 -3.05 5.37 0.08
CA ILE A 110 -3.82 6.24 0.97
C ILE A 110 -4.20 7.60 0.34
N MET A 111 -3.46 8.07 -0.66
CA MET A 111 -3.80 9.27 -1.40
C MET A 111 -5.10 9.15 -2.21
N HIS A 112 -5.61 7.94 -2.42
CA HIS A 112 -6.88 7.69 -3.10
C HIS A 112 -8.08 7.64 -2.15
N LEU A 113 -7.88 7.99 -0.88
CA LEU A 113 -8.93 8.11 0.12
C LEU A 113 -9.32 9.58 0.31
N GLN A 114 -10.56 9.82 0.73
CA GLN A 114 -10.93 11.10 1.30
C GLN A 114 -10.11 11.33 2.57
N THR A 115 -9.81 12.60 2.90
CA THR A 115 -8.93 12.97 4.02
C THR A 115 -9.36 12.33 5.35
N GLU A 116 -10.67 12.23 5.59
CA GLU A 116 -11.24 11.63 6.80
C GLU A 116 -10.95 10.14 6.93
N GLY A 117 -10.72 9.47 5.79
CA GLY A 117 -10.40 8.03 5.73
C GLY A 117 -8.92 7.72 5.99
N ILE A 118 -8.01 8.71 5.92
CA ILE A 118 -6.57 8.48 6.02
C ILE A 118 -6.16 8.00 7.41
N ALA A 119 -6.53 8.73 8.47
CA ALA A 119 -6.15 8.36 9.83
C ALA A 119 -6.74 7.00 10.28
N PRO A 120 -8.02 6.68 10.02
CA PRO A 120 -8.54 5.33 10.27
C PRO A 120 -7.78 4.25 9.52
N SER A 121 -7.43 4.49 8.25
CA SER A 121 -6.65 3.55 7.44
C SER A 121 -5.27 3.26 8.04
N VAL A 122 -4.53 4.30 8.40
CA VAL A 122 -3.20 4.15 8.99
C VAL A 122 -3.28 3.38 10.32
N ARG A 123 -4.27 3.67 11.17
CA ARG A 123 -4.50 2.89 12.40
C ARG A 123 -4.81 1.42 12.11
N LYS A 124 -5.61 1.14 11.06
CA LYS A 124 -5.92 -0.25 10.68
C LYS A 124 -4.69 -0.98 10.13
N LEU A 125 -3.83 -0.31 9.34
CA LEU A 125 -2.56 -0.87 8.90
C LEU A 125 -1.65 -1.25 10.09
N LEU A 126 -1.61 -0.41 11.13
CA LEU A 126 -0.89 -0.76 12.37
C LEU A 126 -1.58 -1.88 13.16
N ALA A 127 -2.92 -1.91 13.20
CA ALA A 127 -3.65 -2.91 13.97
C ALA A 127 -3.37 -4.32 13.45
N ILE A 128 -3.34 -4.53 12.14
CA ILE A 128 -3.10 -5.85 11.53
C ILE A 128 -1.65 -6.33 11.67
N LEU A 129 -0.69 -5.45 12.02
CA LEU A 129 0.67 -5.84 12.34
C LEU A 129 0.76 -6.54 13.69
N GLU A 130 1.58 -7.56 13.79
CA GLU A 130 2.04 -8.14 15.04
C GLU A 130 2.86 -7.09 15.84
N PRO A 131 2.96 -7.21 17.17
CA PRO A 131 3.92 -6.42 17.95
C PRO A 131 5.33 -6.56 17.36
N GLY A 132 6.07 -5.45 17.24
CA GLY A 132 7.38 -5.42 16.59
C GLY A 132 7.37 -5.60 15.07
N GLY A 133 6.20 -5.68 14.45
CA GLY A 133 6.03 -5.77 12.99
C GLY A 133 6.34 -4.45 12.27
N THR A 134 6.62 -4.50 10.97
CA THR A 134 7.06 -3.36 10.18
C THR A 134 6.00 -2.93 9.18
N LEU A 135 5.67 -1.64 9.17
CA LEU A 135 4.86 -0.96 8.17
C LEU A 135 5.78 -0.23 7.18
N TYR A 136 5.59 -0.48 5.90
CA TYR A 136 6.05 0.37 4.81
C TYR A 136 4.83 1.09 4.24
N LEU A 137 4.82 2.40 4.28
CA LEU A 137 3.71 3.24 3.84
C LEU A 137 4.21 4.37 2.96
N THR A 138 3.60 4.52 1.78
CA THR A 138 3.89 5.66 0.91
C THR A 138 2.62 6.31 0.38
N TRP A 139 2.77 7.57 -0.02
CA TRP A 139 1.75 8.28 -0.80
C TRP A 139 2.41 9.30 -1.72
N ARG A 140 1.76 9.58 -2.86
CA ARG A 140 2.18 10.70 -3.70
C ARG A 140 1.85 12.00 -2.98
N VAL A 141 2.82 12.90 -2.88
CA VAL A 141 2.62 14.24 -2.33
C VAL A 141 1.77 15.06 -3.30
N THR A 142 0.66 15.58 -2.81
CA THR A 142 -0.23 16.49 -3.53
C THR A 142 -0.32 17.78 -2.75
N GLU A 143 0.03 18.90 -3.37
CA GLU A 143 0.04 20.22 -2.73
C GLU A 143 -1.26 20.99 -3.01
N GLY A 144 -1.63 21.83 -2.06
CA GLY A 144 -2.75 22.77 -2.19
C GLY A 144 -4.12 22.13 -2.02
N SER A 145 -4.68 21.56 -3.07
CA SER A 145 -6.02 20.96 -3.06
C SER A 145 -6.04 19.59 -3.72
N ASP A 146 -7.07 18.82 -3.41
CA ASP A 146 -7.31 17.52 -4.04
C ASP A 146 -7.32 17.62 -5.56
N LEU A 147 -6.69 16.66 -6.20
CA LEU A 147 -6.62 16.56 -7.66
C LEU A 147 -7.29 15.27 -8.14
N ARG A 148 -7.81 15.32 -9.36
CA ARG A 148 -8.16 14.11 -10.10
C ARG A 148 -7.38 14.07 -11.41
N ASP A 149 -6.85 12.90 -11.72
CA ASP A 149 -6.16 12.73 -12.99
C ASP A 149 -7.13 12.52 -14.17
N ALA A 150 -6.59 12.30 -15.35
CA ALA A 150 -7.37 12.09 -16.57
C ALA A 150 -8.30 10.87 -16.51
N HIS A 151 -8.02 9.90 -15.64
CA HIS A 151 -8.87 8.73 -15.39
C HIS A 151 -9.90 8.97 -14.28
N GLY A 152 -9.90 10.15 -13.63
CA GLY A 152 -10.79 10.47 -12.52
C GLY A 152 -10.32 9.99 -11.15
N ARG A 153 -9.10 9.43 -11.03
CA ARG A 153 -8.54 8.96 -9.76
C ARG A 153 -8.23 10.13 -8.86
N LEU A 154 -8.67 10.05 -7.61
CA LEU A 154 -8.42 11.04 -6.57
C LEU A 154 -6.94 10.99 -6.13
N TYR A 155 -6.36 12.17 -5.94
CA TYR A 155 -5.10 12.40 -5.24
C TYR A 155 -5.36 13.45 -4.17
N SER A 156 -5.63 13.01 -2.95
CA SER A 156 -5.93 13.87 -1.82
C SER A 156 -4.71 14.68 -1.40
N ALA A 157 -4.93 15.98 -1.21
CA ALA A 157 -3.97 16.88 -0.59
C ALA A 157 -4.22 16.90 0.93
N PHE A 158 -3.33 16.31 1.71
CA PHE A 158 -3.46 16.27 3.16
C PHE A 158 -2.13 16.54 3.86
N ASP A 159 -2.24 17.08 5.06
CA ASP A 159 -1.08 17.29 5.94
C ASP A 159 -0.56 15.94 6.47
N SER A 160 0.71 15.66 6.27
CA SER A 160 1.36 14.43 6.73
C SER A 160 1.23 14.20 8.24
N SER A 161 1.01 15.26 9.04
CA SER A 161 0.76 15.15 10.48
C SER A 161 -0.44 14.25 10.82
N ILE A 162 -1.40 14.09 9.89
CA ILE A 162 -2.52 13.14 10.03
C ILE A 162 -2.00 11.70 10.11
N VAL A 163 -1.04 11.36 9.25
CA VAL A 163 -0.38 10.04 9.24
C VAL A 163 0.42 9.84 10.51
N PHE A 164 1.27 10.81 10.88
CA PHE A 164 2.11 10.69 12.07
C PHE A 164 1.32 10.59 13.37
N ARG A 165 0.23 11.34 13.51
CA ARG A 165 -0.68 11.18 14.67
C ARG A 165 -1.33 9.79 14.71
N ALA A 166 -1.67 9.22 13.55
CA ALA A 166 -2.25 7.89 13.48
C ALA A 166 -1.24 6.78 13.76
N LEU A 167 0.07 7.06 13.60
CA LEU A 167 1.19 6.16 13.91
C LEU A 167 1.65 6.25 15.38
N SER A 168 0.89 6.86 16.28
CA SER A 168 1.29 7.09 17.68
C SER A 168 1.66 5.81 18.46
N GLY A 169 1.30 4.63 17.99
CA GLY A 169 1.69 3.32 18.55
C GLY A 169 2.90 2.67 17.89
N ALA A 170 3.69 3.43 17.12
CA ALA A 170 4.84 2.92 16.38
C ALA A 170 6.07 3.82 16.54
N ASN A 171 7.25 3.23 16.36
CA ASN A 171 8.51 3.95 16.21
C ASN A 171 8.76 4.21 14.72
N ILE A 172 8.87 5.48 14.35
CA ILE A 172 9.21 5.88 12.97
C ILE A 172 10.71 5.63 12.76
N ILE A 173 11.04 4.84 11.75
CA ILE A 173 12.41 4.46 11.37
C ILE A 173 12.88 5.31 10.19
N VAL A 174 11.98 5.54 9.21
CA VAL A 174 12.24 6.35 8.03
C VAL A 174 11.09 7.32 7.85
N ASP A 175 11.42 8.56 7.54
CA ASP A 175 10.51 9.66 7.18
C ASP A 175 11.23 10.51 6.12
N GLU A 176 10.87 10.31 4.85
CA GLU A 176 11.56 10.95 3.74
C GLU A 176 10.67 11.21 2.53
N GLN A 177 11.04 12.19 1.74
CA GLN A 177 10.47 12.37 0.39
C GLN A 177 11.51 11.92 -0.65
N VAL A 178 11.11 11.02 -1.53
CA VAL A 178 11.98 10.43 -2.55
C VAL A 178 11.27 10.33 -3.89
N THR A 179 12.05 10.24 -4.97
CA THR A 179 11.51 9.93 -6.29
C THR A 179 11.41 8.43 -6.45
N SER A 180 10.19 7.91 -6.70
CA SER A 180 9.95 6.49 -6.97
C SER A 180 10.70 6.05 -8.23
N ALA A 181 11.49 4.98 -8.12
CA ALA A 181 12.27 4.45 -9.24
C ALA A 181 11.38 3.92 -10.38
N SER A 182 10.19 3.39 -10.08
CA SER A 182 9.30 2.86 -11.10
C SER A 182 8.47 3.94 -11.80
N SER A 183 7.88 4.87 -11.04
CA SER A 183 6.95 5.86 -11.60
C SER A 183 7.59 7.22 -11.91
N GLY A 184 8.79 7.50 -11.42
CA GLY A 184 9.44 8.80 -11.51
C GLY A 184 8.73 9.93 -10.76
N LYS A 185 7.78 9.59 -9.86
CA LYS A 185 7.01 10.58 -9.11
C LYS A 185 7.54 10.76 -7.69
N MET A 186 7.40 11.98 -7.17
CA MET A 186 7.72 12.27 -5.77
C MET A 186 6.72 11.56 -4.86
N ILE A 187 7.22 10.78 -3.93
CA ILE A 187 6.45 10.11 -2.88
C ILE A 187 7.00 10.47 -1.51
N HIS A 188 6.12 10.49 -0.53
CA HIS A 188 6.50 10.49 0.87
C HIS A 188 6.55 9.03 1.33
N ARG A 189 7.68 8.61 1.91
CA ARG A 189 7.90 7.26 2.43
C ARG A 189 8.04 7.32 3.95
N VAL A 190 7.24 6.50 4.60
CA VAL A 190 7.34 6.27 6.05
C VAL A 190 7.55 4.78 6.29
N ILE A 191 8.59 4.44 7.05
CA ILE A 191 8.76 3.09 7.58
C ILE A 191 8.65 3.17 9.09
N ALA A 192 7.74 2.38 9.65
CA ALA A 192 7.46 2.40 11.07
C ALA A 192 7.42 0.98 11.65
N ARG A 193 7.87 0.83 12.89
CA ARG A 193 7.79 -0.42 13.63
C ARG A 193 6.77 -0.31 14.74
N LYS A 194 5.76 -1.20 14.72
CA LYS A 194 4.76 -1.27 15.78
C LYS A 194 5.43 -1.54 17.12
N SER A 195 5.04 -0.81 18.17
CA SER A 195 5.59 -1.01 19.50
C SER A 195 5.27 -2.41 20.03
N ASP A 196 6.21 -2.99 20.80
CA ASP A 196 6.03 -4.31 21.43
C ASP A 196 5.06 -4.28 22.62
N LYS A 197 4.68 -3.08 23.08
CA LYS A 197 3.73 -2.93 24.20
C LYS A 197 2.32 -3.25 23.73
N LYS A 198 1.69 -4.17 24.45
CA LYS A 198 0.24 -4.39 24.41
C LYS A 198 -0.51 -3.17 24.94
#